data_1585fa08dd57a81a501d7b8c86e6862a
#
_entry.id   1585fa08dd57a81a501d7b8c86e6862a
#
_cell.length_a   1.000
_cell.length_b   1.000
_cell.length_c   1.000
_cell.angle_alpha   90.00
_cell.angle_beta   90.00
_cell.angle_gamma   90.00
#
_symmetry.space_group_name_H-M   'P 1'
#
loop_
_entity.id
_entity.type
_entity.pdbx_description
1 polymer ?
#
loop_
_entity_poly.entity_id
_entity_poly.type
_entity_poly.pdbx_seq_one_letter_code
_entity_poly.pdbx_strand_id
1 'polypeptide(L)'
;ADFASGGAEEDPDKWAAFKDDVEAKLLAFFTERFPALAPLVVCRVFGTPLATAKFTAHEKGGFYGLETTPRRIMSDALRPSTPIPGLYLTGQDVLTPGIAGSLFSGMLTAAAIDPRVYTKMG
;
A
#
# COMPACT_ATOMS: atom_id res chain seq x y z
N ALA A 1 18.71 6.74 -8.95
CA ALA A 1 18.93 6.91 -7.51
C ALA A 1 18.05 5.88 -6.80
N ASP A 2 18.71 4.98 -6.08
CA ASP A 2 18.02 3.92 -5.33
C ASP A 2 17.41 4.53 -4.07
N PHE A 3 16.16 4.95 -4.15
CA PHE A 3 15.40 5.54 -3.03
C PHE A 3 15.07 4.54 -1.91
N ALA A 4 15.34 3.26 -2.14
CA ALA A 4 15.02 2.18 -1.20
C ALA A 4 16.22 1.78 -0.31
N SER A 5 17.42 2.21 -0.63
CA SER A 5 18.63 1.85 0.11
C SER A 5 19.18 3.06 0.87
N GLY A 6 19.02 3.06 2.18
CA GLY A 6 19.93 3.72 3.13
C GLY A 6 20.11 5.24 3.12
N GLY A 7 19.69 5.95 2.10
CA GLY A 7 20.05 7.37 1.96
C GLY A 7 19.62 8.30 3.11
N ALA A 8 18.57 7.94 3.85
CA ALA A 8 18.12 8.73 5.01
C ALA A 8 18.87 8.34 6.30
N GLU A 9 19.40 7.14 6.37
CA GLU A 9 20.22 6.68 7.51
C GLU A 9 21.67 7.16 7.36
N GLU A 10 22.14 7.30 6.11
CA GLU A 10 23.49 7.77 5.80
C GLU A 10 23.65 9.30 5.96
N ASP A 11 22.63 10.09 5.59
CA ASP A 11 22.66 11.56 5.68
C ASP A 11 21.23 12.11 5.88
N PRO A 12 20.76 12.26 7.13
CA PRO A 12 19.41 12.75 7.45
C PRO A 12 19.13 14.16 6.91
N ASP A 13 20.12 15.05 6.91
CA ASP A 13 19.95 16.44 6.47
C ASP A 13 19.76 16.53 4.95
N LYS A 14 20.53 15.75 4.22
CA LYS A 14 20.40 15.64 2.76
C LYS A 14 19.07 15.03 2.36
N TRP A 15 18.60 14.05 3.13
CA TRP A 15 17.29 13.44 2.91
C TRP A 15 16.14 14.42 3.19
N ALA A 16 16.24 15.21 4.26
CA ALA A 16 15.28 16.26 4.58
C ALA A 16 15.21 17.30 3.45
N ALA A 17 16.35 17.82 3.01
CA ALA A 17 16.42 18.78 1.90
C ALA A 17 15.83 18.22 0.59
N PHE A 18 16.09 16.95 0.29
CA PHE A 18 15.48 16.26 -0.87
C PHE A 18 13.96 16.20 -0.77
N LYS A 19 13.43 15.84 0.41
CA LYS A 19 11.96 15.80 0.64
C LYS A 19 11.33 17.17 0.45
N ASP A 20 11.93 18.19 1.01
CA ASP A 20 11.44 19.57 0.93
C ASP A 20 11.44 20.06 -0.53
N ASP A 21 12.47 19.76 -1.31
CA ASP A 21 12.53 20.09 -2.73
C ASP A 21 11.44 19.41 -3.55
N VAL A 22 11.23 18.11 -3.32
CA VAL A 22 10.17 17.34 -4.01
C VAL A 22 8.79 17.85 -3.61
N GLU A 23 8.55 18.11 -2.32
CA GLU A 23 7.27 18.65 -1.83
C GLU A 23 6.98 20.02 -2.43
N ALA A 24 7.99 20.91 -2.48
CA ALA A 24 7.87 22.23 -3.10
C ALA A 24 7.50 22.14 -4.59
N LYS A 25 8.12 21.24 -5.34
CA LYS A 25 7.82 21.00 -6.76
C LYS A 25 6.39 20.47 -6.97
N LEU A 26 5.95 19.54 -6.13
CA LEU A 26 4.58 19.02 -6.19
C LEU A 26 3.54 20.10 -5.86
N LEU A 27 3.82 20.93 -4.86
CA LEU A 27 2.95 22.05 -4.51
C LEU A 27 2.90 23.10 -5.62
N ALA A 28 4.01 23.43 -6.24
CA ALA A 28 4.06 24.35 -7.36
C ALA A 28 3.24 23.83 -8.54
N PHE A 29 3.40 22.56 -8.89
CA PHE A 29 2.59 21.90 -9.92
C PHE A 29 1.09 21.92 -9.59
N PHE A 30 0.72 21.64 -8.34
CA PHE A 30 -0.68 21.73 -7.89
C PHE A 30 -1.24 23.15 -8.01
N THR A 31 -0.46 24.13 -7.55
CA THR A 31 -0.86 25.56 -7.58
C THR A 31 -1.07 26.07 -9.01
N GLU A 32 -0.19 25.68 -9.92
CA GLU A 32 -0.32 26.00 -11.34
C GLU A 32 -1.59 25.39 -11.96
N ARG A 33 -1.88 24.13 -11.63
CA ARG A 33 -3.00 23.40 -12.22
C ARG A 33 -4.35 23.77 -11.60
N PHE A 34 -4.34 24.13 -10.31
CA PHE A 34 -5.53 24.42 -9.52
C PHE A 34 -5.42 25.74 -8.72
N PRO A 35 -5.26 26.90 -9.40
CA PRO A 35 -4.98 28.16 -8.71
C PRO A 35 -6.09 28.59 -7.74
N ALA A 36 -7.34 28.22 -8.02
CA ALA A 36 -8.47 28.52 -7.14
C ALA A 36 -8.48 27.70 -5.85
N LEU A 37 -7.84 26.52 -5.85
CA LEU A 37 -7.76 25.62 -4.68
C LEU A 37 -6.47 25.83 -3.87
N ALA A 38 -5.44 26.40 -4.46
CA ALA A 38 -4.16 26.59 -3.80
C ALA A 38 -4.25 27.35 -2.46
N PRO A 39 -5.04 28.44 -2.33
CA PRO A 39 -5.21 29.13 -1.05
C PRO A 39 -5.95 28.33 0.02
N LEU A 40 -6.62 27.25 -0.35
CA LEU A 40 -7.37 26.38 0.56
C LEU A 40 -6.53 25.24 1.14
N VAL A 41 -5.28 25.12 0.72
CA VAL A 41 -4.36 24.08 1.25
C VAL A 41 -3.94 24.45 2.68
N VAL A 42 -4.54 23.80 3.65
CA VAL A 42 -4.27 24.03 5.09
C VAL A 42 -3.33 23.00 5.71
N CYS A 43 -3.14 21.87 5.05
CA CYS A 43 -2.26 20.80 5.53
C CYS A 43 -1.60 20.10 4.34
N ARG A 44 -0.32 19.71 4.53
CA ARG A 44 0.45 18.97 3.53
C ARG A 44 1.14 17.81 4.22
N VAL A 45 1.06 16.64 3.63
CA VAL A 45 1.78 15.44 4.10
C VAL A 45 2.42 14.75 2.91
N PHE A 46 3.73 14.69 2.90
CA PHE A 46 4.50 14.00 1.86
C PHE A 46 4.90 12.60 2.34
N GLY A 47 4.21 11.57 1.83
CA GLY A 47 4.54 10.17 2.08
C GLY A 47 5.74 9.73 1.24
N THR A 48 6.69 9.04 1.86
CA THR A 48 7.88 8.50 1.19
C THR A 48 7.95 6.98 1.34
N PRO A 49 8.69 6.26 0.47
CA PRO A 49 8.92 4.83 0.65
C PRO A 49 9.52 4.47 2.02
N LEU A 50 10.37 5.32 2.58
CA LEU A 50 10.93 5.14 3.93
C LEU A 50 9.86 5.26 5.01
N ALA A 51 8.93 6.21 4.88
CA ALA A 51 7.80 6.31 5.80
C ALA A 51 6.94 5.05 5.72
N THR A 52 6.66 4.56 4.50
CA THR A 52 5.93 3.30 4.32
C THR A 52 6.66 2.13 4.98
N ALA A 53 7.95 1.94 4.73
CA ALA A 53 8.75 0.89 5.37
C ALA A 53 8.69 0.99 6.90
N LYS A 54 8.83 2.19 7.45
CA LYS A 54 8.81 2.43 8.90
C LYS A 54 7.46 2.12 9.54
N PHE A 55 6.35 2.52 8.91
CA PHE A 55 5.02 2.39 9.51
C PHE A 55 4.30 1.10 9.17
N THR A 56 4.63 0.45 8.06
CA THR A 56 3.95 -0.78 7.60
C THR A 56 4.85 -2.01 7.61
N ALA A 57 6.14 -1.85 7.91
CA ALA A 57 7.16 -2.90 7.84
C ALA A 57 7.29 -3.57 6.46
N HIS A 58 6.80 -2.91 5.40
CA HIS A 58 6.95 -3.41 4.04
C HIS A 58 8.39 -3.24 3.56
N GLU A 59 8.95 -4.31 3.02
CA GLU A 59 10.30 -4.30 2.46
C GLU A 59 10.42 -3.25 1.35
N LYS A 60 11.52 -2.47 1.41
CA LYS A 60 11.83 -1.41 0.43
C LYS A 60 10.73 -0.35 0.24
N GLY A 61 9.84 -0.19 1.24
CA GLY A 61 8.74 0.77 1.18
C GLY A 61 7.64 0.44 0.17
N GLY A 62 7.47 -0.84 -0.15
CA GLY A 62 6.39 -1.32 -1.01
C GLY A 62 5.02 -0.93 -0.46
N PHE A 63 4.12 -0.44 -1.33
CA PHE A 63 2.83 0.10 -0.89
C PHE A 63 1.66 -0.87 -1.11
N TYR A 64 1.70 -1.64 -2.19
CA TYR A 64 0.59 -2.50 -2.61
C TYR A 64 0.87 -4.01 -2.47
N GLY A 65 1.86 -4.42 -1.68
CA GLY A 65 2.24 -5.82 -1.52
C GLY A 65 2.87 -6.42 -2.78
N LEU A 66 2.54 -7.66 -3.07
CA LEU A 66 3.09 -8.37 -4.22
C LEU A 66 2.63 -7.77 -5.56
N GLU A 67 3.52 -7.77 -6.55
CA GLU A 67 3.23 -7.29 -7.89
C GLU A 67 2.02 -8.02 -8.50
N THR A 68 1.10 -7.26 -9.10
CA THR A 68 -0.10 -7.83 -9.73
C THR A 68 0.23 -8.32 -11.13
N THR A 69 0.61 -9.58 -11.24
CA THR A 69 0.87 -10.26 -12.51
C THR A 69 -0.17 -11.35 -12.79
N PRO A 70 -0.38 -11.76 -14.05
CA PRO A 70 -1.22 -12.91 -14.37
C PRO A 70 -0.81 -14.17 -13.62
N ARG A 71 0.50 -14.40 -13.47
CA ARG A 71 1.05 -15.54 -12.72
C ARG A 71 0.61 -15.52 -11.24
N ARG A 72 0.63 -14.33 -10.61
CA ARG A 72 0.17 -14.17 -9.23
C ARG A 72 -1.32 -14.49 -9.10
N ILE A 73 -2.15 -13.91 -9.98
CA ILE A 73 -3.62 -14.10 -9.94
C ILE A 73 -4.01 -15.57 -10.10
N MET A 74 -3.24 -16.31 -10.92
CA MET A 74 -3.47 -17.73 -11.17
C MET A 74 -2.77 -18.66 -10.16
N SER A 75 -2.07 -18.11 -9.16
CA SER A 75 -1.34 -18.91 -8.17
C SER A 75 -2.27 -19.49 -7.11
N ASP A 76 -2.27 -20.80 -6.95
CA ASP A 76 -3.02 -21.46 -5.88
C ASP A 76 -2.37 -21.25 -4.49
N ALA A 77 -1.08 -20.90 -4.45
CA ALA A 77 -0.37 -20.62 -3.20
C ALA A 77 -0.88 -19.36 -2.46
N LEU A 78 -1.60 -18.47 -3.16
CA LEU A 78 -2.15 -17.23 -2.60
C LEU A 78 -3.68 -17.31 -2.38
N ARG A 79 -4.23 -18.51 -2.28
CA ARG A 79 -5.65 -18.71 -1.95
C ARG A 79 -5.90 -18.53 -0.45
N PRO A 80 -7.14 -18.19 -0.03
CA PRO A 80 -7.48 -18.08 1.40
C PRO A 80 -7.13 -19.33 2.20
N SER A 81 -7.40 -20.51 1.68
CA SER A 81 -7.06 -21.79 2.34
C SER A 81 -5.63 -22.19 2.04
N THR A 82 -4.90 -22.60 3.07
CA THR A 82 -3.54 -23.15 2.92
C THR A 82 -3.52 -24.66 3.11
N PRO A 83 -2.43 -25.34 2.70
CA PRO A 83 -2.23 -26.77 3.02
C PRO A 83 -2.09 -27.06 4.51
N ILE A 84 -1.88 -26.04 5.34
CA ILE A 84 -1.72 -26.20 6.80
C ILE A 84 -3.10 -26.08 7.45
N PRO A 85 -3.58 -27.11 8.16
CA PRO A 85 -4.88 -27.07 8.82
C PRO A 85 -5.02 -25.89 9.79
N GLY A 86 -6.09 -25.12 9.66
CA GLY A 86 -6.36 -23.96 10.53
C GLY A 86 -5.58 -22.69 10.17
N LEU A 87 -4.68 -22.71 9.19
CA LEU A 87 -3.99 -21.53 8.69
C LEU A 87 -4.67 -20.99 7.43
N TYR A 88 -5.03 -19.71 7.47
CA TYR A 88 -5.68 -19.02 6.35
C TYR A 88 -4.90 -17.76 5.99
N LEU A 89 -4.94 -17.40 4.72
CA LEU A 89 -4.38 -16.15 4.20
C LEU A 89 -5.49 -15.15 3.94
N THR A 90 -5.22 -13.88 4.18
CA THR A 90 -6.13 -12.77 3.88
C THR A 90 -5.34 -11.52 3.51
N GLY A 91 -6.03 -10.51 2.99
CA GLY A 91 -5.43 -9.23 2.64
C GLY A 91 -5.17 -9.04 1.15
N GLN A 92 -4.49 -7.95 0.84
CA GLN A 92 -4.25 -7.51 -0.55
C GLN A 92 -3.47 -8.52 -1.42
N ASP A 93 -2.70 -9.41 -0.80
CA ASP A 93 -1.90 -10.38 -1.54
C ASP A 93 -2.71 -11.61 -1.97
N VAL A 94 -3.85 -11.85 -1.36
CA VAL A 94 -4.74 -12.98 -1.68
C VAL A 94 -5.61 -12.68 -2.90
N LEU A 95 -6.11 -11.46 -3.04
CA LEU A 95 -7.01 -11.11 -4.13
C LEU A 95 -6.42 -10.02 -5.03
N THR A 96 -6.60 -8.77 -4.67
CA THR A 96 -6.09 -7.62 -5.44
C THR A 96 -5.56 -6.53 -4.50
N PRO A 97 -4.61 -5.70 -4.95
CA PRO A 97 -4.11 -4.58 -4.18
C PRO A 97 -5.20 -3.58 -3.80
N GLY A 98 -4.96 -2.86 -2.71
CA GLY A 98 -5.78 -1.75 -2.26
C GLY A 98 -6.87 -2.14 -1.26
N ILE A 99 -7.61 -1.13 -0.78
CA ILE A 99 -8.60 -1.26 0.29
C ILE A 99 -9.72 -2.24 -0.10
N ALA A 100 -10.28 -2.09 -1.29
CA ALA A 100 -11.34 -2.96 -1.77
C ALA A 100 -10.88 -4.42 -1.90
N GLY A 101 -9.69 -4.65 -2.46
CA GLY A 101 -9.11 -6.00 -2.58
C GLY A 101 -8.88 -6.64 -1.22
N SER A 102 -8.38 -5.90 -0.25
CA SER A 102 -8.17 -6.40 1.11
C SER A 102 -9.51 -6.75 1.80
N LEU A 103 -10.53 -5.91 1.62
CA LEU A 103 -11.85 -6.14 2.19
C LEU A 103 -12.52 -7.40 1.60
N PHE A 104 -12.53 -7.53 0.26
CA PHE A 104 -13.07 -8.72 -0.41
C PHE A 104 -12.28 -9.99 -0.08
N SER A 105 -10.97 -9.89 0.08
CA SER A 105 -10.13 -11.00 0.53
C SER A 105 -10.54 -11.47 1.93
N GLY A 106 -10.82 -10.54 2.86
CA GLY A 106 -11.35 -10.88 4.19
C GLY A 106 -12.65 -11.67 4.11
N MET A 107 -13.56 -11.26 3.22
CA MET A 107 -14.84 -11.97 2.98
C MET A 107 -14.62 -13.38 2.41
N LEU A 108 -13.70 -13.51 1.43
CA LEU A 108 -13.35 -14.83 0.86
C LEU A 108 -12.73 -15.75 1.92
N THR A 109 -11.89 -15.21 2.78
CA THR A 109 -11.25 -15.97 3.86
C THR A 109 -12.28 -16.40 4.91
N ALA A 110 -13.18 -15.51 5.31
CA ALA A 110 -14.27 -15.84 6.22
C ALA A 110 -15.18 -16.95 5.64
N ALA A 111 -15.48 -16.89 4.34
CA ALA A 111 -16.26 -17.93 3.67
C ALA A 111 -15.51 -19.25 3.49
N ALA A 112 -14.18 -19.23 3.40
CA ALA A 112 -13.36 -20.44 3.41
C ALA A 112 -13.37 -21.13 4.79
N ILE A 113 -13.58 -20.38 5.87
CA ILE A 113 -13.74 -20.90 7.24
C ILE A 113 -15.19 -21.38 7.46
N ASP A 114 -16.17 -20.55 7.13
CA ASP A 114 -17.60 -20.85 7.26
C ASP A 114 -18.39 -20.36 6.03
N PRO A 115 -18.75 -21.25 5.09
CA PRO A 115 -19.49 -20.88 3.89
C PRO A 115 -20.83 -20.17 4.13
N ARG A 116 -21.38 -20.30 5.34
CA ARG A 116 -22.66 -19.63 5.72
C ARG A 116 -22.53 -18.09 5.81
N VAL A 117 -21.32 -17.56 5.76
CA VAL A 117 -21.09 -16.10 5.71
C VAL A 117 -21.84 -15.47 4.54
N TYR A 118 -21.87 -16.11 3.37
CA TYR A 118 -22.57 -15.58 2.19
C TYR A 118 -24.10 -15.51 2.38
N THR A 119 -24.69 -16.41 3.15
CA THR A 119 -26.14 -16.42 3.38
C THR A 119 -26.61 -15.40 4.40
N LYS A 120 -25.68 -14.82 5.17
CA LYS A 120 -26.00 -13.81 6.21
C LYS A 120 -25.80 -12.36 5.71
N MET A 121 -25.33 -12.19 4.48
CA MET A 121 -25.04 -10.88 3.87
C MET A 121 -26.17 -10.41 2.93
N GLY A 122 -27.25 -11.17 2.79
CA GLY A 122 -28.45 -10.85 2.00
C GLY A 122 -29.58 -10.25 2.81
#